data_d8fd68a909cb86d8ab065d5798a626d7
#
_entry.id   d8fd68a909cb86d8ab065d5798a626d7
#
_cell.length_a   1.000
_cell.length_b   1.000
_cell.length_c   1.000
_cell.angle_alpha   90.00
_cell.angle_beta   90.00
_cell.angle_gamma   90.00
#
_symmetry.space_group_name_H-M   'P 1'
#
loop_
_entity.id
_entity.type
_entity.pdbx_description
1 polymer ?
#
loop_
_entity_poly.entity_id
_entity_poly.type
_entity_poly.pdbx_seq_one_letter_code
_entity_poly.pdbx_strand_id
1 'polypeptide(L)'
;QKILLDRSTIYSPAEGVAVLQDKSLLIGKPYNIGENIMVVANPSLVEVNIFMPVKDSITIKKDANINVFLDSDPMNVIKAKVTKFSYEPEIVTQNLIAYRVTAELIDNDAPPRIGLRGTAKIFGKEVKLFFFLFRKPIIFVRQTLGL
;
A
#
# COMPACT_ATOMS: atom_id res chain seq x y z
N GLN A 1 -8.88 -34.49 30.36
CA GLN A 1 -8.69 -34.80 28.92
C GLN A 1 -9.56 -33.92 28.01
N LYS A 2 -10.83 -33.64 28.35
CA LYS A 2 -11.73 -32.79 27.54
C LYS A 2 -11.21 -31.37 27.32
N ILE A 3 -10.58 -30.73 28.33
CA ILE A 3 -10.02 -29.41 28.28
C ILE A 3 -8.77 -29.31 27.36
N LEU A 4 -8.02 -30.38 27.21
CA LEU A 4 -6.87 -30.48 26.31
C LEU A 4 -7.31 -30.58 24.84
N LEU A 5 -8.42 -31.27 24.56
CA LEU A 5 -9.00 -31.40 23.23
C LEU A 5 -9.61 -30.08 22.71
N ASP A 6 -10.25 -29.31 23.58
CA ASP A 6 -10.80 -28.00 23.22
C ASP A 6 -9.70 -26.96 22.85
N ARG A 7 -8.49 -27.10 23.42
CA ARG A 7 -7.34 -26.29 23.09
C ARG A 7 -6.60 -26.73 21.80
N SER A 8 -6.95 -27.87 21.23
CA SER A 8 -6.33 -28.40 20.01
C SER A 8 -7.00 -27.86 18.73
N THR A 9 -8.17 -27.24 18.83
CA THR A 9 -8.89 -26.67 17.70
C THR A 9 -8.76 -25.13 17.73
N ILE A 10 -8.14 -24.58 16.70
CA ILE A 10 -7.95 -23.13 16.53
C ILE A 10 -8.96 -22.65 15.49
N TYR A 11 -9.80 -21.71 15.87
CA TYR A 11 -10.78 -21.07 15.00
C TYR A 11 -10.26 -19.73 14.48
N SER A 12 -10.64 -19.40 13.24
CA SER A 12 -10.37 -18.07 12.70
C SER A 12 -11.12 -16.99 13.51
N PRO A 13 -10.46 -15.91 13.92
CA PRO A 13 -11.12 -14.80 14.63
C PRO A 13 -12.01 -13.94 13.71
N ALA A 14 -11.89 -14.10 12.39
CA ALA A 14 -12.62 -13.31 11.40
C ALA A 14 -13.03 -14.16 10.20
N GLU A 15 -14.07 -13.74 9.51
CA GLU A 15 -14.48 -14.30 8.23
C GLU A 15 -13.51 -13.82 7.12
N GLY A 16 -13.17 -14.71 6.19
CA GLY A 16 -12.28 -14.38 5.08
C GLY A 16 -11.76 -15.60 4.34
N VAL A 17 -10.81 -15.34 3.46
CA VAL A 17 -10.11 -16.36 2.67
C VAL A 17 -8.76 -16.65 3.29
N ALA A 18 -8.48 -17.92 3.58
CA ALA A 18 -7.18 -18.35 4.08
C ALA A 18 -6.12 -18.20 2.98
N VAL A 19 -5.10 -17.38 3.24
CA VAL A 19 -3.95 -17.20 2.36
C VAL A 19 -2.85 -18.13 2.82
N LEU A 20 -2.59 -19.17 2.01
CA LEU A 20 -1.60 -20.20 2.26
C LEU A 20 -0.63 -20.27 1.10
N GLN A 21 0.66 -20.41 1.38
CA GLN A 21 1.66 -20.67 0.34
C GLN A 21 1.56 -22.13 -0.14
N ASP A 22 1.51 -23.05 0.80
CA ASP A 22 1.35 -24.47 0.54
C ASP A 22 0.67 -25.16 1.74
N LYS A 23 -0.44 -25.85 1.48
CA LYS A 23 -1.19 -26.59 2.51
C LYS A 23 -0.37 -27.73 3.11
N SER A 24 0.50 -28.35 2.33
CA SER A 24 1.33 -29.48 2.77
C SER A 24 2.35 -29.08 3.84
N LEU A 25 2.79 -27.81 3.85
CA LEU A 25 3.74 -27.29 4.85
C LEU A 25 3.12 -27.12 6.25
N LEU A 26 1.79 -27.14 6.35
CA LEU A 26 1.08 -26.98 7.62
C LEU A 26 0.86 -28.33 8.33
N ILE A 27 0.77 -29.42 7.56
CA ILE A 27 0.41 -30.75 8.08
C ILE A 27 1.64 -31.37 8.74
N GLY A 28 1.51 -31.73 10.03
CA GLY A 28 2.59 -32.38 10.79
C GLY A 28 3.67 -31.44 11.32
N LYS A 29 3.58 -30.13 11.06
CA LYS A 29 4.51 -29.14 11.63
C LYS A 29 4.13 -28.85 13.09
N PRO A 30 5.07 -28.93 14.06
CA PRO A 30 4.81 -28.45 15.40
C PRO A 30 4.81 -26.90 15.42
N TYR A 31 3.86 -26.30 16.12
CA TYR A 31 3.73 -24.86 16.29
C TYR A 31 3.97 -24.46 17.74
N ASN A 32 4.71 -23.38 17.93
CA ASN A 32 4.92 -22.79 19.24
C ASN A 32 3.79 -21.80 19.56
N ILE A 33 3.60 -21.52 20.84
CA ILE A 33 2.65 -20.52 21.31
C ILE A 33 3.05 -19.14 20.76
N GLY A 34 2.14 -18.47 20.04
CA GLY A 34 2.40 -17.16 19.40
C GLY A 34 2.97 -17.26 17.97
N GLU A 35 3.24 -18.45 17.46
CA GLU A 35 3.65 -18.62 16.06
C GLU A 35 2.47 -18.38 15.11
N ASN A 36 2.73 -17.64 14.03
CA ASN A 36 1.71 -17.37 13.01
C ASN A 36 1.50 -18.61 12.12
N ILE A 37 0.29 -19.15 12.12
CA ILE A 37 -0.06 -20.37 11.37
C ILE A 37 -0.46 -20.03 9.94
N MET A 38 -1.34 -19.04 9.78
CA MET A 38 -1.85 -18.59 8.48
C MET A 38 -2.39 -17.16 8.58
N VAL A 39 -2.61 -16.55 7.44
CA VAL A 39 -3.26 -15.24 7.33
C VAL A 39 -4.65 -15.42 6.75
N VAL A 40 -5.65 -14.85 7.40
CA VAL A 40 -7.02 -14.77 6.86
C VAL A 40 -7.22 -13.37 6.31
N ALA A 41 -7.42 -13.27 5.00
CA ALA A 41 -7.64 -12.00 4.30
C ALA A 41 -9.13 -11.80 4.02
N ASN A 42 -9.60 -10.59 4.24
CA ASN A 42 -10.95 -10.21 3.80
C ASN A 42 -10.88 -9.69 2.35
N PRO A 43 -11.44 -10.40 1.37
CA PRO A 43 -11.38 -10.01 -0.03
C PRO A 43 -12.23 -8.76 -0.34
N SER A 44 -13.14 -8.37 0.55
CA SER A 44 -13.95 -7.16 0.39
C SER A 44 -13.22 -5.89 0.82
N LEU A 45 -12.10 -6.03 1.55
CA LEU A 45 -11.30 -4.91 2.06
C LEU A 45 -9.93 -4.90 1.37
N VAL A 46 -9.91 -4.52 0.10
CA VAL A 46 -8.67 -4.41 -0.67
C VAL A 46 -8.15 -2.99 -0.59
N GLU A 47 -6.94 -2.84 -0.07
CA GLU A 47 -6.21 -1.58 -0.03
C GLU A 47 -5.05 -1.60 -1.04
N VAL A 48 -4.72 -0.43 -1.56
CA VAL A 48 -3.54 -0.23 -2.43
C VAL A 48 -2.44 0.42 -1.62
N ASN A 49 -1.31 -0.27 -1.47
CA ASN A 49 -0.12 0.29 -0.85
C ASN A 49 0.83 0.82 -1.92
N ILE A 50 1.07 2.12 -1.92
CA ILE A 50 1.90 2.83 -2.89
C ILE A 50 3.16 3.29 -2.19
N PHE A 51 4.32 2.97 -2.75
CA PHE A 51 5.61 3.41 -2.26
C PHE A 51 6.10 4.60 -3.09
N MET A 52 5.98 5.78 -2.51
CA MET A 52 6.41 7.02 -3.17
C MET A 52 7.85 7.35 -2.76
N PRO A 53 8.81 7.36 -3.70
CA PRO A 53 10.20 7.70 -3.39
C PRO A 53 10.30 9.08 -2.74
N VAL A 54 11.19 9.23 -1.75
CA VAL A 54 11.39 10.51 -1.03
C VAL A 54 11.72 11.65 -1.98
N LYS A 55 12.51 11.39 -3.03
CA LYS A 55 12.87 12.38 -4.06
C LYS A 55 11.68 12.93 -4.85
N ASP A 56 10.62 12.13 -4.98
CA ASP A 56 9.41 12.46 -5.72
C ASP A 56 8.28 12.92 -4.80
N SER A 57 8.60 13.12 -3.51
CA SER A 57 7.63 13.51 -2.49
C SER A 57 6.95 14.84 -2.85
N ILE A 58 5.64 14.78 -2.95
CA ILE A 58 4.73 15.91 -3.14
C ILE A 58 3.82 16.03 -1.92
N THR A 59 3.30 17.21 -1.67
CA THR A 59 2.27 17.39 -0.65
C THR A 59 0.99 16.70 -1.09
N ILE A 60 0.74 15.51 -0.54
CA ILE A 60 -0.48 14.75 -0.79
C ILE A 60 -1.52 15.16 0.25
N LYS A 61 -2.71 15.48 -0.22
CA LYS A 61 -3.87 15.69 0.66
C LYS A 61 -4.53 14.34 0.96
N LYS A 62 -5.10 14.22 2.15
CA LYS A 62 -6.09 13.19 2.43
C LYS A 62 -7.20 13.31 1.38
N ASP A 63 -7.75 12.19 0.95
CA ASP A 63 -8.76 12.11 -0.11
C ASP A 63 -8.28 12.48 -1.52
N ALA A 64 -6.96 12.57 -1.77
CA ALA A 64 -6.44 12.76 -3.12
C ALA A 64 -6.81 11.57 -4.02
N ASN A 65 -7.19 11.88 -5.26
CA ASN A 65 -7.53 10.85 -6.23
C ASN A 65 -6.26 10.18 -6.76
N ILE A 66 -6.35 8.89 -6.99
CA ILE A 66 -5.27 8.06 -7.53
C ILE A 66 -5.83 7.24 -8.69
N ASN A 67 -5.06 7.15 -9.76
CA ASN A 67 -5.28 6.17 -10.83
C ASN A 67 -4.24 5.08 -10.67
N VAL A 68 -4.70 3.85 -10.50
CA VAL A 68 -3.86 2.64 -10.39
C VAL A 68 -3.93 1.87 -11.69
N PHE A 69 -2.77 1.49 -12.22
CA PHE A 69 -2.59 0.69 -13.42
C PHE A 69 -1.92 -0.61 -13.01
N LEU A 70 -2.64 -1.73 -13.12
CA LEU A 70 -2.07 -3.04 -12.81
C LEU A 70 -1.16 -3.51 -13.94
N ASP A 71 -0.05 -4.16 -13.60
CA ASP A 71 0.86 -4.74 -14.59
C ASP A 71 0.19 -5.86 -15.39
N SER A 72 -0.80 -6.54 -14.80
CA SER A 72 -1.61 -7.57 -15.47
C SER A 72 -2.65 -7.02 -16.44
N ASP A 73 -3.08 -5.77 -16.26
CA ASP A 73 -4.08 -5.10 -17.11
C ASP A 73 -3.83 -3.58 -17.12
N PRO A 74 -2.83 -3.10 -17.88
CA PRO A 74 -2.43 -1.70 -17.87
C PRO A 74 -3.41 -0.76 -18.60
N MET A 75 -4.35 -1.30 -19.35
CA MET A 75 -5.35 -0.51 -20.06
C MET A 75 -6.55 -0.16 -19.18
N ASN A 76 -6.75 -0.92 -18.10
CA ASN A 76 -7.87 -0.73 -17.20
C ASN A 76 -7.44 0.12 -16.02
N VAL A 77 -8.04 1.30 -15.87
CA VAL A 77 -7.68 2.25 -14.80
C VAL A 77 -8.56 2.00 -13.59
N ILE A 78 -7.94 1.63 -12.48
CA ILE A 78 -8.63 1.49 -11.20
C ILE A 78 -8.52 2.81 -10.45
N LYS A 79 -9.66 3.38 -10.08
CA LYS A 79 -9.72 4.61 -9.30
C LYS A 79 -9.61 4.30 -7.81
N ALA A 80 -8.76 5.03 -7.12
CA ALA A 80 -8.56 4.91 -5.69
C ALA A 80 -8.47 6.30 -5.03
N LYS A 81 -8.58 6.32 -3.70
CA LYS A 81 -8.56 7.53 -2.89
C LYS A 81 -7.61 7.36 -1.72
N VAL A 82 -6.75 8.35 -1.46
CA VAL A 82 -5.81 8.31 -0.33
C VAL A 82 -6.56 8.30 0.99
N THR A 83 -6.31 7.29 1.80
CA THR A 83 -6.85 7.19 3.17
C THR A 83 -5.79 7.49 4.22
N LYS A 84 -4.56 7.00 4.01
CA LYS A 84 -3.44 7.19 4.94
C LYS A 84 -2.18 7.58 4.20
N PHE A 85 -1.37 8.40 4.83
CA PHE A 85 -0.04 8.79 4.37
C PHE A 85 0.94 8.66 5.53
N SER A 86 2.02 7.90 5.34
CA SER A 86 3.09 7.79 6.33
C SER A 86 3.92 9.07 6.34
N TYR A 87 4.15 9.64 7.53
CA TYR A 87 5.06 10.78 7.72
C TYR A 87 6.52 10.36 7.80
N GLU A 88 6.78 9.08 8.08
CA GLU A 88 8.10 8.51 8.19
C GLU A 88 8.39 7.64 6.97
N PRO A 89 9.53 7.86 6.28
CA PRO A 89 9.92 7.02 5.15
C PRO A 89 10.44 5.67 5.64
N GLU A 90 10.19 4.63 4.89
CA GLU A 90 10.68 3.28 5.15
C GLU A 90 11.61 2.80 4.04
N ILE A 91 12.50 1.89 4.38
CA ILE A 91 13.37 1.23 3.42
C ILE A 91 12.58 0.08 2.80
N VAL A 92 12.17 0.25 1.55
CA VAL A 92 11.40 -0.77 0.81
C VAL A 92 12.33 -1.83 0.21
N THR A 93 13.47 -1.37 -0.33
CA THR A 93 14.56 -2.21 -0.85
C THR A 93 15.89 -1.57 -0.51
N GLN A 94 17.02 -2.25 -0.77
CA GLN A 94 18.36 -1.75 -0.47
C GLN A 94 18.65 -0.34 -0.98
N ASN A 95 17.99 0.10 -2.07
CA ASN A 95 18.21 1.40 -2.71
C ASN A 95 16.97 2.29 -2.77
N LEU A 96 15.84 1.88 -2.18
CA LEU A 96 14.60 2.64 -2.25
C LEU A 96 14.09 3.00 -0.86
N ILE A 97 14.22 4.29 -0.53
CA ILE A 97 13.58 4.89 0.64
C ILE A 97 12.31 5.60 0.14
N ALA A 98 11.17 5.22 0.68
CA ALA A 98 9.88 5.71 0.21
C ALA A 98 8.89 5.96 1.35
N TYR A 99 7.96 6.88 1.13
CA TYR A 99 6.78 7.04 1.97
C TYR A 99 5.70 6.04 1.55
N ARG A 100 5.04 5.43 2.53
CA ARG A 100 3.90 4.57 2.27
C ARG A 100 2.62 5.42 2.18
N VAL A 101 1.91 5.29 1.07
CA VAL A 101 0.60 5.88 0.85
C VAL A 101 -0.40 4.74 0.72
N THR A 102 -1.41 4.71 1.59
CA THR A 102 -2.49 3.72 1.52
C THR A 102 -3.71 4.38 0.90
N ALA A 103 -4.33 3.66 -0.04
CA ALA A 103 -5.52 4.12 -0.73
C ALA A 103 -6.59 3.02 -0.79
N GLU A 104 -7.84 3.42 -0.72
CA GLU A 104 -9.00 2.56 -0.92
C GLU A 104 -9.53 2.70 -2.34
N LEU A 105 -10.05 1.60 -2.90
CA LEU A 105 -10.66 1.58 -4.22
C LEU A 105 -12.03 2.28 -4.16
N ILE A 106 -12.32 3.13 -5.16
CA ILE A 106 -13.58 3.89 -5.21
C ILE A 106 -14.70 3.03 -5.80
N ASP A 107 -14.43 2.32 -6.91
CA ASP A 107 -15.38 1.47 -7.61
C ASP A 107 -14.95 0.01 -7.42
N ASN A 108 -15.74 -0.74 -6.68
CA ASN A 108 -15.32 -2.05 -6.17
C ASN A 108 -16.27 -3.19 -6.57
N ASP A 109 -16.91 -3.11 -7.74
CA ASP A 109 -17.78 -4.19 -8.24
C ASP A 109 -17.03 -5.51 -8.43
N ALA A 110 -15.72 -5.44 -8.73
CA ALA A 110 -14.83 -6.60 -8.81
C ALA A 110 -13.43 -6.21 -8.30
N PRO A 111 -13.16 -6.33 -6.99
CA PRO A 111 -11.84 -5.99 -6.46
C PRO A 111 -10.75 -6.88 -7.08
N PRO A 112 -9.58 -6.30 -7.42
CA PRO A 112 -8.48 -7.05 -7.97
C PRO A 112 -7.96 -8.06 -6.94
N ARG A 113 -7.33 -9.12 -7.41
CA ARG A 113 -6.73 -10.14 -6.53
C ARG A 113 -5.63 -9.51 -5.67
N ILE A 114 -5.53 -9.95 -4.43
CA ILE A 114 -4.47 -9.53 -3.50
C ILE A 114 -3.11 -10.00 -4.03
N GLY A 115 -2.09 -9.13 -3.89
CA GLY A 115 -0.72 -9.43 -4.29
C GLY A 115 -0.35 -8.99 -5.71
N LEU A 116 -1.27 -8.37 -6.46
CA LEU A 116 -0.96 -7.77 -7.75
C LEU A 116 -0.08 -6.53 -7.57
N ARG A 117 0.74 -6.28 -8.60
CA ARG A 117 1.63 -5.11 -8.69
C ARG A 117 1.17 -4.18 -9.80
N GLY A 118 1.63 -2.93 -9.72
CA GLY A 118 1.30 -1.95 -10.73
C GLY A 118 1.93 -0.59 -10.47
N THR A 119 1.49 0.39 -11.24
CA THR A 119 1.92 1.79 -11.14
C THR A 119 0.74 2.65 -10.70
N ALA A 120 1.01 3.62 -9.84
CA ALA A 120 -0.01 4.56 -9.37
C ALA A 120 0.33 5.99 -9.79
N LYS A 121 -0.66 6.70 -10.32
CA LYS A 121 -0.57 8.14 -10.59
C LYS A 121 -1.38 8.89 -9.55
N ILE A 122 -0.68 9.60 -8.66
CA ILE A 122 -1.28 10.39 -7.59
C ILE A 122 -1.50 11.83 -8.10
N PHE A 123 -2.72 12.33 -7.95
CA PHE A 123 -3.04 13.70 -8.28
C PHE A 123 -2.84 14.60 -7.06
N GLY A 124 -1.76 15.38 -7.07
CA GLY A 124 -1.47 16.38 -6.03
C GLY A 124 -2.32 17.65 -6.17
N LYS A 125 -1.95 18.69 -5.41
CA LYS A 125 -2.53 20.03 -5.58
C LYS A 125 -2.23 20.57 -6.98
N GLU A 126 -3.21 21.18 -7.62
CA GLU A 126 -2.97 22.02 -8.78
C GLU A 126 -2.01 23.15 -8.40
N VAL A 127 -0.88 23.20 -9.05
CA VAL A 127 0.09 24.31 -8.93
C VAL A 127 0.00 25.17 -10.18
N LYS A 128 -0.01 26.48 -9.99
CA LYS A 128 0.00 27.41 -11.14
C LYS A 128 1.27 27.15 -11.95
N LEU A 129 1.12 26.99 -13.27
CA LEU A 129 2.22 26.73 -14.20
C LEU A 129 3.37 27.72 -14.04
N PHE A 130 3.03 28.97 -13.75
CA PHE A 130 3.97 30.06 -13.47
C PHE A 130 4.92 29.70 -12.31
N PHE A 131 4.41 29.17 -11.20
CA PHE A 131 5.25 28.81 -10.05
C PHE A 131 6.20 27.63 -10.39
N PHE A 132 5.73 26.69 -11.18
CA PHE A 132 6.56 25.56 -11.61
C PHE A 132 7.70 26.01 -12.55
N LEU A 133 7.40 26.91 -13.49
CA LEU A 133 8.37 27.42 -14.46
C LEU A 133 9.45 28.28 -13.80
N PHE A 134 9.05 29.13 -12.84
CA PHE A 134 9.95 30.09 -12.20
C PHE A 134 10.59 29.57 -10.89
N ARG A 135 10.27 28.38 -10.43
CA ARG A 135 10.85 27.78 -9.22
C ARG A 135 12.36 27.66 -9.28
N LYS A 136 12.92 27.18 -10.40
CA LYS A 136 14.37 27.00 -10.57
C LYS A 136 15.12 28.34 -10.59
N PRO A 137 14.74 29.32 -11.41
CA PRO A 137 15.41 30.63 -11.41
C PRO A 137 15.27 31.38 -10.07
N ILE A 138 14.12 31.30 -9.38
CA ILE A 138 13.94 31.91 -8.05
C ILE A 138 14.91 31.31 -7.03
N ILE A 139 15.08 29.99 -7.02
CA ILE A 139 16.02 29.30 -6.12
C ILE A 139 17.45 29.72 -6.45
N PHE A 140 17.82 29.80 -7.72
CA PHE A 140 19.15 30.22 -8.16
C PHE A 140 19.47 31.66 -7.71
N VAL A 141 18.54 32.61 -7.93
CA VAL A 141 18.70 34.01 -7.50
C VAL A 141 18.83 34.11 -5.97
N ARG A 142 18.02 33.36 -5.23
CA ARG A 142 18.09 33.34 -3.76
C ARG A 142 19.42 32.79 -3.25
N GLN A 143 19.95 31.73 -3.86
CA GLN A 143 21.26 31.17 -3.49
C GLN A 143 22.42 32.12 -3.81
N THR A 144 22.30 32.91 -4.91
CA THR A 144 23.35 33.85 -5.34
C THR A 144 23.34 35.11 -4.50
N LEU A 145 22.17 35.54 -4.02
CA LEU A 145 22.03 36.76 -3.20
C LEU A 145 22.19 36.51 -1.70
N GLY A 146 22.33 35.23 -1.28
CA GLY A 146 22.56 34.89 0.13
C GLY A 146 21.36 35.15 1.06
N LEU A 147 20.15 35.24 0.53
CA LEU A 147 18.89 35.48 1.26
C LEU A 147 18.12 34.20 1.52
#